data_d342185a10c73f5a37102e6f3707faae
#
_entry.id   d342185a10c73f5a37102e6f3707faae
#
_cell.length_a   1.000
_cell.length_b   1.000
_cell.length_c   1.000
_cell.angle_alpha   90.00
_cell.angle_beta   90.00
_cell.angle_gamma   90.00
#
_symmetry.space_group_name_H-M   'P 1'
#
loop_
_entity.id
_entity.type
_entity.pdbx_description
1 polymer ?
#
loop_
_entity_poly.entity_id
_entity_poly.type
_entity_poly.pdbx_seq_one_letter_code
_entity_poly.pdbx_strand_id
1 'polypeptide(L)'
;MLRLFLTYSYFLGLRTLTVIQNAVKLAQKSEGIELDLSKIDYNDQAVLGMIGSGKCEGVFQLESTGMKNFMKELKPKSLEDIIAGISLYRPGPMDFIPQYIKGKNAPDQITYDCPQLEPILEPTYGCQYILW
;
A
#
# COMPACT_ATOMS: atom_id res chain seq x y z
N MET A 1 -25.90 -40.28 -3.82
CA MET A 1 -26.44 -38.92 -3.67
C MET A 1 -25.30 -37.94 -4.00
N LEU A 2 -25.27 -37.42 -5.25
CA LEU A 2 -24.23 -36.52 -5.75
C LEU A 2 -24.55 -35.11 -5.21
N ARG A 3 -23.73 -34.57 -4.30
CA ARG A 3 -23.82 -33.16 -3.91
C ARG A 3 -23.13 -32.32 -4.98
N LEU A 4 -23.90 -31.61 -5.80
CA LEU A 4 -23.38 -30.59 -6.70
C LEU A 4 -22.93 -29.40 -5.83
N PHE A 5 -21.63 -29.17 -5.74
CA PHE A 5 -21.09 -27.91 -5.20
C PHE A 5 -21.12 -26.87 -6.30
N LEU A 6 -22.08 -25.94 -6.24
CA LEU A 6 -22.09 -24.75 -7.08
C LEU A 6 -21.07 -23.76 -6.49
N THR A 7 -20.00 -23.52 -7.22
CA THR A 7 -19.00 -22.50 -6.88
C THR A 7 -19.38 -21.20 -7.59
N TYR A 8 -19.69 -20.16 -6.83
CA TYR A 8 -19.92 -18.82 -7.38
C TYR A 8 -18.62 -18.03 -7.26
N SER A 9 -18.15 -17.50 -8.40
CA SER A 9 -17.02 -16.58 -8.44
C SER A 9 -17.52 -15.17 -8.70
N TYR A 10 -17.12 -14.22 -7.81
CA TYR A 10 -17.38 -12.80 -7.99
C TYR A 10 -16.10 -12.12 -8.45
N PHE A 11 -16.17 -11.41 -9.59
CA PHE A 11 -15.05 -10.61 -10.10
C PHE A 11 -15.29 -9.15 -9.73
N LEU A 12 -14.44 -8.59 -8.88
CA LEU A 12 -14.43 -7.18 -8.55
C LEU A 12 -13.45 -6.45 -9.47
N GLY A 13 -13.94 -5.46 -10.20
CA GLY A 13 -13.11 -4.61 -11.06
C GLY A 13 -12.85 -3.26 -10.43
N LEU A 14 -11.65 -2.72 -10.60
CA LEU A 14 -11.27 -1.38 -10.14
C LEU A 14 -11.33 -0.39 -11.31
N ARG A 15 -12.28 0.54 -11.27
CA ARG A 15 -12.44 1.58 -12.32
C ARG A 15 -11.25 2.54 -12.41
N THR A 16 -10.54 2.76 -11.32
CA THR A 16 -9.37 3.65 -11.26
C THR A 16 -8.30 3.25 -12.26
N LEU A 17 -8.03 1.95 -12.44
CA LEU A 17 -7.06 1.46 -13.42
C LEU A 17 -7.47 1.82 -14.86
N THR A 18 -8.76 1.75 -15.18
CA THR A 18 -9.29 2.17 -16.48
C THR A 18 -9.12 3.66 -16.71
N VAL A 19 -9.31 4.49 -15.66
CA VAL A 19 -9.09 5.95 -15.73
C VAL A 19 -7.63 6.24 -16.02
N ILE A 20 -6.69 5.59 -15.31
CA ILE A 20 -5.25 5.73 -15.53
C ILE A 20 -4.89 5.34 -16.97
N GLN A 21 -5.36 4.18 -17.44
CA GLN A 21 -5.11 3.72 -18.81
C GLN A 21 -5.62 4.72 -19.85
N ASN A 22 -6.81 5.27 -19.65
CA ASN A 22 -7.37 6.27 -20.57
C ASN A 22 -6.60 7.58 -20.52
N ALA A 23 -6.14 8.03 -19.33
CA ALA A 23 -5.31 9.20 -19.20
C ALA A 23 -3.98 9.06 -19.94
N VAL A 24 -3.32 7.90 -19.83
CA VAL A 24 -2.10 7.59 -20.59
C VAL A 24 -2.34 7.66 -22.10
N LYS A 25 -3.44 7.04 -22.59
CA LYS A 25 -3.80 7.08 -24.02
C LYS A 25 -4.10 8.50 -24.51
N LEU A 26 -4.75 9.32 -23.68
CA LEU A 26 -5.02 10.73 -24.01
C LEU A 26 -3.74 11.56 -24.06
N ALA A 27 -2.85 11.41 -23.09
CA ALA A 27 -1.55 12.09 -23.09
C ALA A 27 -0.70 11.72 -24.31
N GLN A 28 -0.68 10.44 -24.68
CA GLN A 28 -0.01 9.99 -25.90
C GLN A 28 -0.59 10.65 -27.15
N LYS A 29 -1.93 10.76 -27.22
CA LYS A 29 -2.61 11.33 -28.39
C LYS A 29 -2.45 12.86 -28.49
N SER A 30 -2.47 13.59 -27.38
CA SER A 30 -2.43 15.05 -27.33
C SER A 30 -1.01 15.60 -27.36
N GLU A 31 -0.10 14.99 -26.62
CA GLU A 31 1.26 15.50 -26.38
C GLU A 31 2.35 14.66 -27.07
N GLY A 32 1.99 13.51 -27.66
CA GLY A 32 2.97 12.58 -28.23
C GLY A 32 3.85 11.91 -27.18
N ILE A 33 3.48 11.96 -25.91
CA ILE A 33 4.26 11.38 -24.80
C ILE A 33 3.93 9.89 -24.68
N GLU A 34 4.92 9.03 -24.86
CA GLU A 34 4.80 7.60 -24.58
C GLU A 34 5.14 7.37 -23.09
N LEU A 35 4.11 7.12 -22.27
CA LEU A 35 4.25 6.85 -20.86
C LEU A 35 4.10 5.36 -20.58
N ASP A 36 5.20 4.72 -20.19
CA ASP A 36 5.22 3.33 -19.75
C ASP A 36 5.19 3.27 -18.21
N LEU A 37 4.03 2.90 -17.66
CA LEU A 37 3.84 2.82 -16.21
C LEU A 37 4.71 1.74 -15.54
N SER A 38 5.20 0.75 -16.28
CA SER A 38 6.09 -0.29 -15.75
C SER A 38 7.51 0.22 -15.47
N LYS A 39 7.88 1.37 -16.04
CA LYS A 39 9.20 2.00 -15.89
C LYS A 39 9.24 3.12 -14.85
N ILE A 40 8.10 3.38 -14.19
CA ILE A 40 8.04 4.39 -13.13
C ILE A 40 8.81 3.88 -11.90
N ASP A 41 9.66 4.75 -11.36
CA ASP A 41 10.28 4.51 -10.05
C ASP A 41 9.26 4.79 -8.94
N TYR A 42 8.69 3.73 -8.38
CA TYR A 42 7.73 3.83 -7.27
C TYR A 42 8.39 4.18 -5.93
N ASN A 43 9.73 4.23 -5.87
CA ASN A 43 10.48 4.63 -4.68
C ASN A 43 11.03 6.07 -4.78
N ASP A 44 10.43 6.92 -5.65
CA ASP A 44 10.75 8.34 -5.74
C ASP A 44 10.58 9.02 -4.38
N GLN A 45 11.71 9.45 -3.79
CA GLN A 45 11.76 10.03 -2.45
C GLN A 45 11.04 11.39 -2.37
N ALA A 46 10.91 12.12 -3.47
CA ALA A 46 10.15 13.37 -3.49
C ALA A 46 8.65 13.09 -3.34
N VAL A 47 8.14 12.08 -4.04
CA VAL A 47 6.74 11.63 -3.94
C VAL A 47 6.46 11.04 -2.55
N LEU A 48 7.32 10.15 -2.06
CA LEU A 48 7.17 9.55 -0.73
C LEU A 48 7.23 10.62 0.37
N GLY A 49 8.12 11.61 0.26
CA GLY A 49 8.21 12.76 1.15
C GLY A 49 6.96 13.64 1.11
N MET A 50 6.38 13.86 -0.06
CA MET A 50 5.11 14.57 -0.21
C MET A 50 3.98 13.83 0.54
N ILE A 51 3.86 12.51 0.36
CA ILE A 51 2.88 11.67 1.06
C ILE A 51 3.12 11.72 2.57
N GLY A 52 4.38 11.57 3.02
CA GLY A 52 4.78 11.65 4.42
C GLY A 52 4.56 13.03 5.06
N SER A 53 4.45 14.10 4.26
CA SER A 53 4.04 15.43 4.74
C SER A 53 2.52 15.59 4.86
N GLY A 54 1.75 14.61 4.39
CA GLY A 54 0.29 14.63 4.36
C GLY A 54 -0.31 15.51 3.26
N LYS A 55 0.47 15.92 2.26
CA LYS A 55 0.00 16.65 1.09
C LYS A 55 -0.58 15.67 0.06
N CYS A 56 -1.73 15.07 0.40
CA CYS A 56 -2.37 14.00 -0.37
C CYS A 56 -3.76 14.40 -0.88
N GLU A 57 -3.99 15.69 -1.14
CA GLU A 57 -5.24 16.17 -1.72
C GLU A 57 -5.42 15.57 -3.11
N GLY A 58 -6.58 14.92 -3.32
CA GLY A 58 -6.92 14.26 -4.59
C GLY A 58 -6.13 12.98 -4.88
N VAL A 59 -5.31 12.50 -3.95
CA VAL A 59 -4.60 11.22 -4.09
C VAL A 59 -5.52 10.09 -3.60
N PHE A 60 -5.90 9.21 -4.53
CA PHE A 60 -6.79 8.09 -4.23
C PHE A 60 -6.34 7.31 -3.00
N GLN A 61 -7.27 7.01 -2.09
CA GLN A 61 -7.10 6.32 -0.81
C GLN A 61 -6.26 7.07 0.25
N LEU A 62 -5.49 8.11 -0.11
CA LEU A 62 -4.63 8.84 0.82
C LEU A 62 -5.20 10.21 1.25
N GLU A 63 -6.32 10.65 0.66
CA GLU A 63 -6.88 11.99 0.81
C GLU A 63 -7.67 12.24 2.10
N SER A 64 -8.11 11.19 2.81
CA SER A 64 -8.86 11.36 4.05
C SER A 64 -8.01 11.95 5.16
N THR A 65 -8.60 12.77 6.04
CA THR A 65 -7.88 13.40 7.16
C THR A 65 -7.16 12.38 8.04
N GLY A 66 -7.81 11.25 8.34
CA GLY A 66 -7.21 10.19 9.14
C GLY A 66 -6.00 9.55 8.45
N MET A 67 -6.13 9.23 7.15
CA MET A 67 -5.02 8.67 6.38
C MET A 67 -3.86 9.65 6.23
N LYS A 68 -4.12 10.94 6.01
CA LYS A 68 -3.07 11.97 5.97
C LYS A 68 -2.30 12.06 7.29
N ASN A 69 -2.99 12.00 8.43
CA ASN A 69 -2.35 12.01 9.74
C ASN A 69 -1.52 10.75 9.97
N PHE A 70 -2.05 9.61 9.56
CA PHE A 70 -1.31 8.35 9.62
C PHE A 70 -0.06 8.37 8.74
N MET A 71 -0.14 8.86 7.50
CA MET A 71 1.04 8.98 6.62
C MET A 71 2.12 9.92 7.17
N LYS A 72 1.73 10.99 7.89
CA LYS A 72 2.68 11.87 8.60
C LYS A 72 3.43 11.14 9.72
N GLU A 73 2.76 10.22 10.40
CA GLU A 73 3.35 9.41 11.47
C GLU A 73 4.22 8.29 10.89
N LEU A 74 3.71 7.60 9.86
CA LEU A 74 4.39 6.51 9.16
C LEU A 74 5.67 6.94 8.47
N LYS A 75 5.70 8.14 7.86
CA LYS A 75 6.83 8.68 7.09
C LYS A 75 7.36 7.65 6.10
N PRO A 76 6.58 7.31 5.06
CA PRO A 76 6.92 6.25 4.13
C PRO A 76 8.26 6.56 3.43
N LYS A 77 9.09 5.55 3.28
CA LYS A 77 10.39 5.60 2.59
C LYS A 77 10.45 4.69 1.37
N SER A 78 9.44 3.84 1.18
CA SER A 78 9.33 2.90 0.07
C SER A 78 7.87 2.68 -0.32
N LEU A 79 7.65 2.03 -1.47
CA LEU A 79 6.33 1.60 -1.90
C LEU A 79 5.70 0.61 -0.90
N GLU A 80 6.52 -0.27 -0.32
CA GLU A 80 6.08 -1.25 0.67
C GLU A 80 5.46 -0.57 1.90
N ASP A 81 6.03 0.54 2.34
CA ASP A 81 5.45 1.34 3.43
C ASP A 81 4.06 1.88 3.08
N ILE A 82 3.86 2.31 1.84
CA ILE A 82 2.54 2.78 1.37
C ILE A 82 1.54 1.62 1.34
N ILE A 83 1.94 0.46 0.80
CA ILE A 83 1.11 -0.74 0.74
C ILE A 83 0.72 -1.18 2.16
N ALA A 84 1.70 -1.25 3.07
CA ALA A 84 1.45 -1.57 4.47
C ALA A 84 0.50 -0.57 5.13
N GLY A 85 0.71 0.72 4.89
CA GLY A 85 -0.14 1.78 5.41
C GLY A 85 -1.60 1.64 4.98
N ILE A 86 -1.84 1.43 3.68
CA ILE A 86 -3.20 1.21 3.15
C ILE A 86 -3.82 -0.08 3.72
N SER A 87 -3.01 -1.12 3.93
CA SER A 87 -3.46 -2.40 4.46
C SER A 87 -3.82 -2.32 5.94
N LEU A 88 -3.04 -1.57 6.73
CA LEU A 88 -3.27 -1.38 8.16
C LEU A 88 -4.41 -0.41 8.47
N TYR A 89 -4.65 0.60 7.62
CA TYR A 89 -5.68 1.61 7.86
C TYR A 89 -7.08 1.07 7.54
N ARG A 90 -7.50 0.05 8.28
CA ARG A 90 -8.81 -0.62 8.19
C ARG A 90 -9.29 -1.00 9.59
N PRO A 91 -10.61 -1.09 9.83
CA PRO A 91 -11.14 -1.63 11.07
C PRO A 91 -10.56 -3.02 11.37
N GLY A 92 -10.00 -3.20 12.56
CA GLY A 92 -9.27 -4.40 13.00
C GLY A 92 -7.76 -4.22 12.88
N PRO A 93 -7.14 -4.27 11.70
CA PRO A 93 -5.69 -4.09 11.54
C PRO A 93 -5.14 -2.75 12.06
N MET A 94 -5.97 -1.73 12.13
CA MET A 94 -5.61 -0.38 12.59
C MET A 94 -5.00 -0.36 14.02
N ASP A 95 -5.38 -1.29 14.87
CA ASP A 95 -4.85 -1.42 16.22
C ASP A 95 -3.36 -1.81 16.25
N PHE A 96 -2.84 -2.34 15.13
CA PHE A 96 -1.43 -2.74 14.97
C PHE A 96 -0.54 -1.66 14.35
N ILE A 97 -1.09 -0.50 13.98
CA ILE A 97 -0.31 0.64 13.47
C ILE A 97 0.84 1.03 14.39
N PRO A 98 0.64 1.17 15.74
CA PRO A 98 1.74 1.50 16.63
C PRO A 98 2.86 0.46 16.64
N GLN A 99 2.51 -0.84 16.55
CA GLN A 99 3.49 -1.93 16.46
C GLN A 99 4.31 -1.84 15.19
N TYR A 100 3.64 -1.62 14.04
CA TYR A 100 4.32 -1.46 12.75
C TYR A 100 5.29 -0.29 12.76
N ILE A 101 4.86 0.89 13.22
CA ILE A 101 5.70 2.09 13.30
C ILE A 101 6.88 1.87 14.23
N LYS A 102 6.68 1.21 15.38
CA LYS A 102 7.74 0.87 16.32
C LYS A 102 8.76 -0.06 15.68
N GLY A 103 8.33 -1.14 15.04
CA GLY A 103 9.21 -2.09 14.35
C GLY A 103 9.99 -1.43 13.22
N LYS A 104 9.34 -0.59 12.40
CA LYS A 104 9.99 0.18 11.35
C LYS A 104 11.10 1.11 11.86
N ASN A 105 10.89 1.76 13.00
CA ASN A 105 11.84 2.70 13.58
C ASN A 105 12.96 2.02 14.40
N ALA A 106 12.76 0.77 14.82
CA ALA A 106 13.72 0.00 15.61
C ALA A 106 13.71 -1.48 15.19
N PRO A 107 14.15 -1.81 13.96
CA PRO A 107 14.11 -3.18 13.42
C PRO A 107 14.93 -4.16 14.27
N ASP A 108 16.02 -3.71 14.88
CA ASP A 108 16.88 -4.53 15.75
C ASP A 108 16.18 -4.99 17.05
N GLN A 109 15.02 -4.41 17.39
CA GLN A 109 14.24 -4.75 18.59
C GLN A 109 13.08 -5.69 18.30
N ILE A 110 12.93 -6.13 17.05
CA ILE A 110 11.88 -7.06 16.66
C ILE A 110 12.25 -8.46 17.18
N THR A 111 11.32 -9.09 17.87
CA THR A 111 11.43 -10.49 18.30
C THR A 111 10.42 -11.33 17.55
N TYR A 112 10.88 -12.46 17.05
CA TYR A 112 10.03 -13.41 16.34
C TYR A 112 9.77 -14.63 17.23
N ASP A 113 8.54 -15.15 17.22
CA ASP A 113 8.17 -16.33 18.02
C ASP A 113 8.98 -17.57 17.64
N CYS A 114 9.43 -17.66 16.39
CA CYS A 114 10.37 -18.67 15.94
C CYS A 114 11.21 -18.15 14.76
N PRO A 115 12.43 -18.70 14.55
CA PRO A 115 13.33 -18.26 13.48
C PRO A 115 12.75 -18.37 12.06
N GLN A 116 11.82 -19.30 11.86
CA GLN A 116 11.19 -19.52 10.55
C GLN A 116 10.25 -18.37 10.15
N LEU A 117 9.77 -17.59 11.11
CA LEU A 117 8.91 -16.43 10.87
C LEU A 117 9.69 -15.18 10.43
N GLU A 118 10.96 -15.10 10.79
CA GLU A 118 11.79 -13.93 10.47
C GLU A 118 11.77 -13.58 8.97
N PRO A 119 12.11 -14.47 8.02
CA PRO A 119 12.12 -14.13 6.60
C PRO A 119 10.72 -13.81 6.04
N ILE A 120 9.65 -14.22 6.74
CA ILE A 120 8.27 -13.98 6.33
C ILE A 120 7.79 -12.62 6.83
N LEU A 121 8.14 -12.26 8.07
CA LEU A 121 7.65 -11.06 8.74
C LEU A 121 8.64 -9.89 8.72
N GLU A 122 9.87 -10.10 8.29
CA GLU A 122 10.86 -9.03 8.14
C GLU A 122 10.34 -7.87 7.27
N PRO A 123 9.72 -8.11 6.09
CA PRO A 123 9.18 -7.04 5.25
C PRO A 123 8.05 -6.23 5.90
N THR A 124 7.42 -6.78 6.93
CA THR A 124 6.32 -6.15 7.66
C THR A 124 6.71 -5.73 9.07
N TYR A 125 8.02 -5.68 9.36
CA TYR A 125 8.57 -5.34 10.67
C TYR A 125 7.95 -6.15 11.83
N GLY A 126 7.76 -7.45 11.61
CA GLY A 126 7.16 -8.35 12.60
C GLY A 126 5.64 -8.23 12.74
N CYS A 127 4.97 -7.44 11.90
CA CYS A 127 3.52 -7.28 11.95
C CYS A 127 2.82 -8.40 11.16
N GLN A 128 2.09 -9.27 11.88
CA GLN A 128 1.40 -10.43 11.30
C GLN A 128 0.09 -10.08 10.57
N TYR A 129 -0.42 -8.86 10.75
CA TYR A 129 -1.74 -8.45 10.27
C TYR A 129 -1.72 -7.77 8.90
N ILE A 130 -0.56 -7.70 8.26
CA ILE A 130 -0.42 -7.22 6.88
C ILE A 130 -0.48 -8.44 5.97
N LEU A 131 -1.64 -8.67 5.37
CA LEU A 131 -1.81 -9.69 4.33
C LEU A 131 -1.55 -9.03 2.97
N TRP A 132 -0.59 -9.56 2.28
CA TRP A 132 -0.25 -9.23 0.89
C TRP A 132 -1.12 -10.01 -0.08
#